data_fd2547748c9b3e2b2640ae313ceaba64
#
_entry.id   fd2547748c9b3e2b2640ae313ceaba64
#
_cell.length_a   1.000
_cell.length_b   1.000
_cell.length_c   1.000
_cell.angle_alpha   90.00
_cell.angle_beta   90.00
_cell.angle_gamma   90.00
#
_symmetry.space_group_name_H-M   'P 1'
#
loop_
_entity.id
_entity.type
_entity.pdbx_description
1 polymer ?
#
loop_
_entity_poly.entity_id
_entity_poly.type
_entity_poly.pdbx_seq_one_letter_code
_entity_poly.pdbx_strand_id
1 'polypeptide(L)'
;MTKISLIGAGNIGGTLAHLAAMKKLGDITLIDVVEGMPQGKALDLSQSAAVEGFTNKIEGTNDFSQMKNSDVIIITAGLPRQPGMSRDDLLETNGKIIKKIGLDIKKYAPKAFVICITNPLDAMVYVLQKYSNLPKHMCVGMAGVLDSSRMKFFLSEALDVSIKDVETFVLGGHGDDMVPLVNYTTIGGIPLLDFIKIKKIPISKIQKIVDRTRMGGGEIVKLLKRGSAFYAPASSAIQMAEAYLLDQKKLLPCAAYLNGQYGLKNMYMGVPTVIGAKGVEKILEVKLSVAEKGMLKTSVNSVKGLVQAVDKLL
;
A
#
# COMPACT_ATOMS: atom_id res chain seq x y z
N MET A 1 5.55 6.25 -24.22
CA MET A 1 4.23 5.96 -23.64
C MET A 1 4.47 5.34 -22.28
N THR A 2 3.77 5.77 -21.25
CA THR A 2 3.94 5.25 -19.88
C THR A 2 3.56 3.78 -19.81
N LYS A 3 4.36 2.96 -19.13
CA LYS A 3 4.13 1.53 -18.96
C LYS A 3 4.01 1.15 -17.49
N ILE A 4 2.94 0.44 -17.17
CA ILE A 4 2.64 -0.04 -15.82
C ILE A 4 2.64 -1.57 -15.84
N SER A 5 3.48 -2.21 -15.05
CA SER A 5 3.43 -3.67 -14.85
C SER A 5 2.80 -4.01 -13.51
N LEU A 6 1.84 -4.91 -13.53
CA LEU A 6 1.12 -5.40 -12.35
C LEU A 6 1.50 -6.87 -12.14
N ILE A 7 2.23 -7.15 -11.07
CA ILE A 7 2.71 -8.51 -10.74
C ILE A 7 1.77 -9.15 -9.74
N GLY A 8 1.03 -10.13 -10.21
CA GLY A 8 -0.12 -10.76 -9.56
C GLY A 8 -1.42 -10.36 -10.24
N ALA A 9 -2.09 -11.30 -10.92
CA ALA A 9 -3.36 -11.10 -11.61
C ALA A 9 -4.58 -11.55 -10.78
N GLY A 10 -4.45 -11.60 -9.46
CA GLY A 10 -5.58 -11.87 -8.56
C GLY A 10 -6.63 -10.76 -8.54
N ASN A 11 -7.45 -10.69 -7.47
CA ASN A 11 -8.48 -9.66 -7.36
C ASN A 11 -7.91 -8.24 -7.30
N ILE A 12 -6.84 -8.03 -6.52
CA ILE A 12 -6.18 -6.71 -6.44
C ILE A 12 -5.59 -6.34 -7.81
N GLY A 13 -4.85 -7.26 -8.46
CA GLY A 13 -4.23 -6.99 -9.76
C GLY A 13 -5.23 -6.63 -10.86
N GLY A 14 -6.35 -7.36 -10.96
CA GLY A 14 -7.42 -7.03 -11.90
C GLY A 14 -8.06 -5.66 -11.61
N THR A 15 -8.30 -5.35 -10.34
CA THR A 15 -8.84 -4.04 -9.93
C THR A 15 -7.85 -2.91 -10.21
N LEU A 16 -6.54 -3.12 -9.98
CA LEU A 16 -5.48 -2.17 -10.34
C LEU A 16 -5.47 -1.88 -11.84
N ALA A 17 -5.54 -2.93 -12.67
CA ALA A 17 -5.57 -2.80 -14.12
C ALA A 17 -6.78 -1.98 -14.59
N HIS A 18 -7.96 -2.28 -14.06
CA HIS A 18 -9.19 -1.52 -14.35
C HIS A 18 -9.05 -0.04 -13.97
N LEU A 19 -8.61 0.25 -12.74
CA LEU A 19 -8.46 1.62 -12.27
C LEU A 19 -7.39 2.40 -13.06
N ALA A 20 -6.26 1.76 -13.39
CA ALA A 20 -5.20 2.38 -14.18
C ALA A 20 -5.69 2.72 -15.60
N ALA A 21 -6.47 1.83 -16.22
CA ALA A 21 -7.09 2.03 -17.53
C ALA A 21 -8.11 3.18 -17.50
N MET A 22 -9.04 3.17 -16.55
CA MET A 22 -10.06 4.22 -16.37
C MET A 22 -9.44 5.60 -16.14
N LYS A 23 -8.32 5.66 -15.42
CA LYS A 23 -7.55 6.90 -15.18
C LYS A 23 -6.59 7.25 -16.33
N LYS A 24 -6.50 6.42 -17.36
CA LYS A 24 -5.62 6.61 -18.53
C LYS A 24 -4.15 6.84 -18.15
N LEU A 25 -3.65 6.09 -17.14
CA LEU A 25 -2.32 6.30 -16.58
C LEU A 25 -1.18 5.77 -17.47
N GLY A 26 -1.45 4.86 -18.40
CA GLY A 26 -0.48 4.27 -19.31
C GLY A 26 -0.89 2.89 -19.79
N ASP A 27 -0.06 2.25 -20.60
CA ASP A 27 -0.24 0.87 -21.04
C ASP A 27 0.02 -0.10 -19.88
N ILE A 28 -0.73 -1.18 -19.82
CA ILE A 28 -0.78 -2.09 -18.68
C ILE A 28 -0.32 -3.48 -19.09
N THR A 29 0.63 -4.05 -18.36
CA THR A 29 1.03 -5.46 -18.49
C THR A 29 0.67 -6.19 -17.19
N LEU A 30 -0.30 -7.09 -17.27
CA LEU A 30 -0.66 -8.00 -16.17
C LEU A 30 0.25 -9.23 -16.22
N ILE A 31 0.95 -9.54 -15.12
CA ILE A 31 1.90 -10.65 -15.05
C ILE A 31 1.51 -11.58 -13.90
N ASP A 32 1.35 -12.87 -14.18
CA ASP A 32 1.09 -13.89 -13.15
C ASP A 32 1.73 -15.23 -13.54
N VAL A 33 1.97 -16.07 -12.55
CA VAL A 33 2.49 -17.44 -12.76
C VAL A 33 1.39 -18.41 -13.21
N VAL A 34 0.13 -18.10 -12.95
CA VAL A 34 -1.01 -18.93 -13.31
C VAL A 34 -1.33 -18.74 -14.78
N GLU A 35 -1.14 -19.80 -15.57
CA GLU A 35 -1.38 -19.79 -17.01
C GLU A 35 -2.85 -19.42 -17.33
N GLY A 36 -3.02 -18.56 -18.34
CA GLY A 36 -4.32 -18.10 -18.80
C GLY A 36 -4.98 -17.02 -17.94
N MET A 37 -4.65 -16.91 -16.65
CA MET A 37 -5.29 -15.95 -15.76
C MET A 37 -5.01 -14.49 -16.16
N PRO A 38 -3.75 -14.04 -16.34
CA PRO A 38 -3.48 -12.66 -16.74
C PRO A 38 -4.02 -12.37 -18.15
N GLN A 39 -3.94 -13.33 -19.07
CA GLN A 39 -4.45 -13.17 -20.43
C GLN A 39 -5.97 -13.01 -20.46
N GLY A 40 -6.69 -13.86 -19.73
CA GLY A 40 -8.16 -13.78 -19.64
C GLY A 40 -8.63 -12.45 -19.06
N LYS A 41 -8.02 -11.99 -17.97
CA LYS A 41 -8.36 -10.70 -17.37
C LYS A 41 -8.00 -9.52 -18.26
N ALA A 42 -6.86 -9.57 -18.94
CA ALA A 42 -6.47 -8.52 -19.87
C ALA A 42 -7.43 -8.43 -21.06
N LEU A 43 -7.88 -9.56 -21.58
CA LEU A 43 -8.87 -9.62 -22.66
C LEU A 43 -10.23 -9.04 -22.24
N ASP A 44 -10.75 -9.45 -21.08
CA ASP A 44 -12.01 -8.93 -20.53
C ASP A 44 -11.95 -7.41 -20.31
N LEU A 45 -10.88 -6.92 -19.68
CA LEU A 45 -10.65 -5.48 -19.50
C LEU A 45 -10.52 -4.75 -20.85
N SER A 46 -9.86 -5.32 -21.84
CA SER A 46 -9.75 -4.71 -23.18
C SER A 46 -11.10 -4.60 -23.87
N GLN A 47 -12.00 -5.57 -23.66
CA GLN A 47 -13.37 -5.52 -24.19
C GLN A 47 -14.19 -4.42 -23.52
N SER A 48 -13.99 -4.16 -22.22
CA SER A 48 -14.67 -3.07 -21.51
C SER A 48 -14.28 -1.68 -22.05
N ALA A 49 -13.14 -1.55 -22.72
CA ALA A 49 -12.69 -0.30 -23.34
C ALA A 49 -13.70 0.28 -24.35
N ALA A 50 -14.43 -0.57 -25.06
CA ALA A 50 -15.47 -0.16 -26.00
C ALA A 50 -16.64 0.56 -25.31
N VAL A 51 -16.89 0.30 -24.04
CA VAL A 51 -17.95 0.89 -23.23
C VAL A 51 -17.40 2.09 -22.43
N GLU A 52 -16.24 1.93 -21.79
CA GLU A 52 -15.66 2.91 -20.87
C GLU A 52 -14.85 4.02 -21.56
N GLY A 53 -14.47 3.83 -22.83
CA GLY A 53 -13.79 4.85 -23.64
C GLY A 53 -12.33 5.12 -23.28
N PHE A 54 -11.62 4.17 -22.66
CA PHE A 54 -10.17 4.25 -22.55
C PHE A 54 -9.50 3.58 -23.75
N THR A 55 -8.24 3.94 -24.04
CA THR A 55 -7.50 3.47 -25.23
C THR A 55 -6.15 2.85 -24.86
N ASN A 56 -5.88 2.64 -23.59
CA ASN A 56 -4.67 2.02 -23.09
C ASN A 56 -4.59 0.56 -23.59
N LYS A 57 -3.40 0.14 -23.99
CA LYS A 57 -3.12 -1.26 -24.27
C LYS A 57 -3.09 -2.05 -22.96
N ILE A 58 -3.81 -3.17 -22.91
CA ILE A 58 -3.81 -4.07 -21.76
C ILE A 58 -3.40 -5.45 -22.23
N GLU A 59 -2.28 -5.96 -21.72
CA GLU A 59 -1.75 -7.27 -22.07
C GLU A 59 -1.59 -8.14 -20.83
N GLY A 60 -1.88 -9.44 -20.97
CA GLY A 60 -1.63 -10.44 -19.94
C GLY A 60 -0.55 -11.42 -20.38
N THR A 61 0.36 -11.78 -19.47
CA THR A 61 1.47 -12.68 -19.78
C THR A 61 1.94 -13.46 -18.55
N ASN A 62 2.54 -14.64 -18.81
CA ASN A 62 3.28 -15.41 -17.80
C ASN A 62 4.80 -15.18 -17.87
N ASP A 63 5.26 -14.38 -18.85
CA ASP A 63 6.66 -14.02 -19.02
C ASP A 63 7.01 -12.74 -18.23
N PHE A 64 7.80 -12.91 -17.16
CA PHE A 64 8.25 -11.80 -16.31
C PHE A 64 9.20 -10.82 -17.03
N SER A 65 9.83 -11.23 -18.14
CA SER A 65 10.65 -10.31 -18.95
C SER A 65 9.85 -9.17 -19.54
N GLN A 66 8.54 -9.33 -19.68
CA GLN A 66 7.63 -8.31 -20.19
C GLN A 66 7.47 -7.09 -19.25
N MET A 67 7.98 -7.15 -18.00
CA MET A 67 8.10 -5.94 -17.16
C MET A 67 9.21 -4.97 -17.64
N LYS A 68 9.98 -5.33 -18.65
CA LYS A 68 11.06 -4.49 -19.18
C LYS A 68 10.55 -3.09 -19.54
N ASN A 69 11.34 -2.09 -19.14
CA ASN A 69 11.03 -0.67 -19.37
C ASN A 69 9.73 -0.17 -18.72
N SER A 70 9.24 -0.79 -17.68
CA SER A 70 8.12 -0.24 -16.92
C SER A 70 8.55 1.01 -16.14
N ASP A 71 7.69 2.02 -16.17
CA ASP A 71 7.84 3.22 -15.34
C ASP A 71 7.39 2.94 -13.90
N VAL A 72 6.31 2.17 -13.76
CA VAL A 72 5.77 1.73 -12.45
C VAL A 72 5.57 0.23 -12.44
N ILE A 73 5.92 -0.40 -11.33
CA ILE A 73 5.59 -1.80 -11.05
C ILE A 73 4.81 -1.86 -9.74
N ILE A 74 3.66 -2.53 -9.74
CA ILE A 74 2.86 -2.77 -8.53
C ILE A 74 2.82 -4.27 -8.27
N ILE A 75 3.24 -4.69 -7.06
CA ILE A 75 3.35 -6.10 -6.70
C ILE A 75 2.25 -6.48 -5.74
N THR A 76 1.39 -7.40 -6.18
CA THR A 76 0.33 -8.00 -5.38
C THR A 76 0.51 -9.51 -5.25
N ALA A 77 1.51 -10.06 -5.93
CA ALA A 77 1.83 -11.48 -5.92
C ALA A 77 2.21 -11.94 -4.51
N GLY A 78 1.61 -13.01 -4.06
CA GLY A 78 1.80 -13.61 -2.75
C GLY A 78 0.59 -14.45 -2.36
N LEU A 79 0.76 -15.31 -1.37
CA LEU A 79 -0.32 -16.10 -0.83
C LEU A 79 -1.01 -15.37 0.33
N PRO A 80 -2.35 -15.34 0.39
CA PRO A 80 -3.05 -14.94 1.60
C PRO A 80 -2.84 -16.00 2.69
N ARG A 81 -2.89 -15.60 3.96
CA ARG A 81 -2.82 -16.53 5.08
C ARG A 81 -3.94 -17.56 4.97
N GLN A 82 -3.59 -18.83 4.95
CA GLN A 82 -4.54 -19.94 4.90
C GLN A 82 -4.81 -20.53 6.30
N PRO A 83 -5.95 -21.18 6.52
CA PRO A 83 -6.20 -21.93 7.75
C PRO A 83 -5.08 -22.95 8.01
N GLY A 84 -4.54 -22.97 9.23
CA GLY A 84 -3.45 -23.85 9.62
C GLY A 84 -2.03 -23.33 9.29
N MET A 85 -1.91 -22.27 8.49
CA MET A 85 -0.61 -21.67 8.18
C MET A 85 -0.14 -20.79 9.34
N SER A 86 1.08 -21.02 9.81
CA SER A 86 1.75 -20.20 10.80
C SER A 86 2.10 -18.81 10.20
N ARG A 87 2.50 -17.87 11.07
CA ARG A 87 3.02 -16.56 10.63
C ARG A 87 4.35 -16.71 9.88
N ASP A 88 5.19 -17.62 10.35
CA ASP A 88 6.52 -17.87 9.77
C ASP A 88 6.43 -18.56 8.42
N ASP A 89 5.51 -19.51 8.24
CA ASP A 89 5.25 -20.13 6.92
C ASP A 89 4.82 -19.11 5.87
N LEU A 90 3.94 -18.19 6.26
CA LEU A 90 3.49 -17.11 5.37
C LEU A 90 4.66 -16.17 5.02
N LEU A 91 5.47 -15.82 6.02
CA LEU A 91 6.61 -14.93 5.88
C LEU A 91 7.66 -15.54 4.94
N GLU A 92 7.97 -16.83 5.11
CA GLU A 92 8.92 -17.57 4.27
C GLU A 92 8.42 -17.68 2.83
N THR A 93 7.17 -18.11 2.65
CA THR A 93 6.58 -18.29 1.32
C THR A 93 6.54 -17.00 0.53
N ASN A 94 5.98 -15.94 1.12
CA ASN A 94 5.90 -14.64 0.46
C ASN A 94 7.28 -14.00 0.30
N GLY A 95 8.19 -14.21 1.25
CA GLY A 95 9.58 -13.78 1.15
C GLY A 95 10.29 -14.38 -0.07
N LYS A 96 10.14 -15.67 -0.32
CA LYS A 96 10.71 -16.36 -1.51
C LYS A 96 10.11 -15.81 -2.82
N ILE A 97 8.80 -15.57 -2.85
CA ILE A 97 8.13 -14.97 -4.02
C ILE A 97 8.69 -13.57 -4.29
N ILE A 98 8.73 -12.71 -3.28
CA ILE A 98 9.22 -11.33 -3.42
C ILE A 98 10.72 -11.27 -3.76
N LYS A 99 11.53 -12.17 -3.20
CA LYS A 99 12.94 -12.31 -3.56
C LYS A 99 13.12 -12.58 -5.06
N LYS A 100 12.36 -13.55 -5.61
CA LYS A 100 12.38 -13.85 -7.05
C LYS A 100 11.97 -12.63 -7.89
N ILE A 101 10.86 -12.01 -7.54
CA ILE A 101 10.37 -10.79 -8.23
C ILE A 101 11.42 -9.67 -8.15
N GLY A 102 12.06 -9.48 -7.00
CA GLY A 102 13.13 -8.50 -6.82
C GLY A 102 14.30 -8.73 -7.78
N LEU A 103 14.74 -9.97 -7.95
CA LEU A 103 15.79 -10.34 -8.91
C LEU A 103 15.37 -10.09 -10.36
N ASP A 104 14.11 -10.36 -10.71
CA ASP A 104 13.57 -10.09 -12.04
C ASP A 104 13.50 -8.57 -12.30
N ILE A 105 13.06 -7.76 -11.32
CA ILE A 105 13.08 -6.29 -11.42
C ILE A 105 14.50 -5.76 -11.62
N LYS A 106 15.47 -6.26 -10.85
CA LYS A 106 16.88 -5.90 -11.02
C LYS A 106 17.36 -6.13 -12.45
N LYS A 107 16.92 -7.22 -13.07
CA LYS A 107 17.32 -7.61 -14.43
C LYS A 107 16.59 -6.82 -15.52
N TYR A 108 15.28 -6.66 -15.39
CA TYR A 108 14.42 -6.18 -16.49
C TYR A 108 13.96 -4.73 -16.34
N ALA A 109 13.79 -4.23 -15.10
CA ALA A 109 13.23 -2.90 -14.85
C ALA A 109 13.94 -2.15 -13.69
N PRO A 110 15.28 -1.98 -13.72
CA PRO A 110 16.05 -1.43 -12.60
C PRO A 110 15.81 0.08 -12.33
N LYS A 111 15.00 0.74 -13.14
CA LYS A 111 14.67 2.17 -12.99
C LYS A 111 13.21 2.41 -12.61
N ALA A 112 12.39 1.37 -12.50
CA ALA A 112 10.97 1.50 -12.21
C ALA A 112 10.74 2.03 -10.78
N PHE A 113 9.67 2.81 -10.61
CA PHE A 113 9.11 3.06 -9.29
C PHE A 113 8.27 1.84 -8.87
N VAL A 114 8.59 1.25 -7.73
CA VAL A 114 7.99 -0.02 -7.33
C VAL A 114 7.17 0.11 -6.05
N ILE A 115 5.92 -0.32 -6.12
CA ILE A 115 4.96 -0.31 -5.02
C ILE A 115 4.66 -1.75 -4.60
N CYS A 116 5.02 -2.11 -3.37
CA CYS A 116 4.71 -3.41 -2.79
C CYS A 116 3.37 -3.37 -2.03
N ILE A 117 2.50 -4.38 -2.26
CA ILE A 117 1.23 -4.56 -1.53
C ILE A 117 1.24 -5.87 -0.73
N THR A 118 2.11 -6.81 -1.10
CA THR A 118 2.16 -8.15 -0.51
C THR A 118 2.44 -8.12 0.98
N ASN A 119 1.69 -8.93 1.74
CA ASN A 119 1.81 -9.05 3.19
C ASN A 119 2.73 -10.24 3.61
N PRO A 120 3.41 -10.12 4.77
CA PRO A 120 3.50 -8.98 5.70
C PRO A 120 4.28 -7.81 5.08
N LEU A 121 3.59 -6.67 4.87
CA LEU A 121 4.05 -5.59 4.01
C LEU A 121 5.46 -5.09 4.34
N ASP A 122 5.71 -4.76 5.61
CA ASP A 122 6.97 -4.12 6.03
C ASP A 122 8.19 -5.03 5.81
N ALA A 123 8.02 -6.34 5.98
CA ALA A 123 9.05 -7.32 5.64
C ALA A 123 9.18 -7.49 4.12
N MET A 124 8.06 -7.51 3.38
CA MET A 124 8.08 -7.72 1.94
C MET A 124 8.72 -6.56 1.19
N VAL A 125 8.45 -5.31 1.56
CA VAL A 125 9.11 -4.15 0.94
C VAL A 125 10.62 -4.12 1.24
N TYR A 126 11.03 -4.59 2.43
CA TYR A 126 12.43 -4.76 2.77
C TYR A 126 13.12 -5.81 1.89
N VAL A 127 12.52 -7.01 1.77
CA VAL A 127 13.03 -8.08 0.91
C VAL A 127 13.11 -7.62 -0.55
N LEU A 128 12.04 -7.00 -1.04
CA LEU A 128 11.97 -6.47 -2.39
C LEU A 128 13.15 -5.53 -2.70
N GLN A 129 13.38 -4.54 -1.85
CA GLN A 129 14.46 -3.59 -2.05
C GLN A 129 15.85 -4.24 -1.94
N LYS A 130 16.03 -5.17 -1.00
CA LYS A 130 17.28 -5.91 -0.81
C LYS A 130 17.69 -6.68 -2.07
N TYR A 131 16.76 -7.35 -2.73
CA TYR A 131 17.06 -8.20 -3.89
C TYR A 131 16.93 -7.50 -5.24
N SER A 132 16.09 -6.48 -5.36
CA SER A 132 16.01 -5.65 -6.57
C SER A 132 17.16 -4.67 -6.70
N ASN A 133 17.80 -4.32 -5.59
CA ASN A 133 18.83 -3.29 -5.52
C ASN A 133 18.39 -1.92 -6.07
N LEU A 134 17.09 -1.65 -6.05
CA LEU A 134 16.53 -0.35 -6.42
C LEU A 134 17.05 0.75 -5.49
N PRO A 135 17.19 1.99 -5.98
CA PRO A 135 17.38 3.12 -5.09
C PRO A 135 16.26 3.17 -4.04
N LYS A 136 16.59 3.46 -2.78
CA LYS A 136 15.64 3.41 -1.64
C LYS A 136 14.36 4.23 -1.87
N HIS A 137 14.50 5.39 -2.54
CA HIS A 137 13.39 6.27 -2.87
C HIS A 137 12.48 5.77 -4.02
N MET A 138 12.92 4.74 -4.75
CA MET A 138 12.16 4.12 -5.85
C MET A 138 11.41 2.85 -5.43
N CYS A 139 11.48 2.48 -4.15
CA CYS A 139 10.81 1.30 -3.61
C CYS A 139 9.99 1.69 -2.38
N VAL A 140 8.70 1.44 -2.41
CA VAL A 140 7.76 1.79 -1.33
C VAL A 140 6.75 0.68 -1.05
N GLY A 141 6.19 0.67 0.16
CA GLY A 141 5.07 -0.18 0.51
C GLY A 141 3.76 0.61 0.60
N MET A 142 2.67 0.05 0.07
CA MET A 142 1.32 0.58 0.24
C MET A 142 0.80 0.16 1.62
N ALA A 143 0.74 1.09 2.55
CA ALA A 143 0.39 0.90 3.96
C ALA A 143 -0.58 1.97 4.44
N GLY A 144 -0.07 3.05 4.99
CA GLY A 144 -0.85 4.10 5.64
C GLY A 144 -1.88 4.77 4.74
N VAL A 145 -1.70 4.77 3.40
CA VAL A 145 -2.73 5.27 2.46
C VAL A 145 -4.02 4.49 2.64
N LEU A 146 -3.95 3.16 2.67
CA LEU A 146 -5.10 2.29 2.92
C LEU A 146 -5.64 2.45 4.35
N ASP A 147 -4.75 2.47 5.34
CA ASP A 147 -5.14 2.54 6.74
C ASP A 147 -5.81 3.89 7.06
N SER A 148 -5.29 4.98 6.49
CA SER A 148 -5.91 6.30 6.57
C SER A 148 -7.27 6.35 5.85
N SER A 149 -7.42 5.66 4.73
CA SER A 149 -8.71 5.60 4.03
C SER A 149 -9.80 4.93 4.86
N ARG A 150 -9.45 3.89 5.63
CA ARG A 150 -10.35 3.25 6.59
C ARG A 150 -10.75 4.22 7.72
N MET A 151 -9.78 4.92 8.28
CA MET A 151 -10.03 5.91 9.33
C MET A 151 -10.91 7.06 8.82
N LYS A 152 -10.66 7.57 7.61
CA LYS A 152 -11.50 8.58 6.95
C LYS A 152 -12.95 8.10 6.84
N PHE A 153 -13.15 6.89 6.34
CA PHE A 153 -14.47 6.30 6.18
C PHE A 153 -15.20 6.17 7.53
N PHE A 154 -14.57 5.57 8.54
CA PHE A 154 -15.20 5.39 9.84
C PHE A 154 -15.49 6.70 10.57
N LEU A 155 -14.63 7.71 10.39
CA LEU A 155 -14.88 9.05 10.93
C LEU A 155 -16.04 9.72 10.21
N SER A 156 -16.11 9.68 8.88
CA SER A 156 -17.19 10.30 8.11
C SER A 156 -18.56 9.75 8.51
N GLU A 157 -18.68 8.42 8.59
CA GLU A 157 -19.90 7.74 9.06
C GLU A 157 -20.30 8.15 10.49
N ALA A 158 -19.32 8.09 11.42
CA ALA A 158 -19.59 8.34 12.83
C ALA A 158 -19.88 9.80 13.17
N LEU A 159 -19.35 10.74 12.37
CA LEU A 159 -19.49 12.19 12.58
C LEU A 159 -20.58 12.83 11.69
N ASP A 160 -21.14 12.03 10.78
CA ASP A 160 -22.13 12.49 9.77
C ASP A 160 -21.59 13.67 8.94
N VAL A 161 -20.45 13.43 8.27
CA VAL A 161 -19.77 14.42 7.42
C VAL A 161 -19.31 13.78 6.12
N SER A 162 -19.10 14.58 5.08
CA SER A 162 -18.52 14.09 3.83
C SER A 162 -17.14 13.47 4.06
N ILE A 163 -16.89 12.30 3.48
CA ILE A 163 -15.58 11.65 3.53
C ILE A 163 -14.48 12.52 2.90
N LYS A 164 -14.84 13.42 1.98
CA LYS A 164 -13.92 14.36 1.33
C LYS A 164 -13.41 15.44 2.27
N ASP A 165 -14.15 15.72 3.36
CA ASP A 165 -13.78 16.71 4.35
C ASP A 165 -12.92 16.13 5.48
N VAL A 166 -12.70 14.80 5.50
CA VAL A 166 -11.88 14.13 6.51
C VAL A 166 -10.46 13.99 6.01
N GLU A 167 -9.50 14.64 6.71
CA GLU A 167 -8.07 14.41 6.48
C GLU A 167 -7.44 13.77 7.71
N THR A 168 -6.65 12.71 7.50
CA THR A 168 -5.99 11.97 8.57
C THR A 168 -4.76 11.21 8.08
N PHE A 169 -3.85 10.88 9.00
CA PHE A 169 -2.69 10.04 8.75
C PHE A 169 -2.66 8.85 9.72
N VAL A 170 -2.33 7.69 9.17
CA VAL A 170 -1.97 6.51 9.94
C VAL A 170 -0.53 6.14 9.64
N LEU A 171 0.30 6.09 10.68
CA LEU A 171 1.73 5.80 10.60
C LEU A 171 2.03 4.41 11.15
N GLY A 172 3.31 4.05 11.14
CA GLY A 172 3.80 2.80 11.70
C GLY A 172 3.80 1.64 10.71
N GLY A 173 4.03 0.43 11.19
CA GLY A 173 3.92 -0.80 10.41
C GLY A 173 2.48 -1.08 10.01
N HIS A 174 2.30 -1.75 8.87
CA HIS A 174 0.99 -2.13 8.36
C HIS A 174 0.44 -3.37 9.10
N GLY A 175 -0.34 -3.15 10.13
CA GLY A 175 -0.93 -4.19 10.97
C GLY A 175 -1.59 -3.61 12.23
N ASP A 176 -1.83 -4.46 13.23
CA ASP A 176 -2.57 -4.08 14.44
C ASP A 176 -1.85 -3.00 15.26
N ASP A 177 -0.51 -2.88 15.10
CA ASP A 177 0.33 -1.89 15.77
C ASP A 177 0.46 -0.57 14.99
N MET A 178 -0.41 -0.31 14.01
CA MET A 178 -0.44 0.98 13.30
C MET A 178 -0.76 2.14 14.26
N VAL A 179 -0.34 3.35 13.90
CA VAL A 179 -0.41 4.56 14.72
C VAL A 179 -1.32 5.61 14.06
N PRO A 180 -2.65 5.58 14.30
CA PRO A 180 -3.55 6.61 13.83
C PRO A 180 -3.28 7.95 14.55
N LEU A 181 -3.07 9.02 13.77
CA LEU A 181 -2.73 10.34 14.29
C LEU A 181 -3.97 11.21 14.48
N VAL A 182 -4.63 11.05 15.64
CA VAL A 182 -5.83 11.82 16.01
C VAL A 182 -5.54 13.33 16.04
N ASN A 183 -4.34 13.73 16.50
CA ASN A 183 -3.95 15.14 16.59
C ASN A 183 -3.71 15.80 15.22
N TYR A 184 -3.49 15.02 14.16
CA TYR A 184 -3.33 15.50 12.78
C TYR A 184 -4.56 15.22 11.92
N THR A 185 -5.65 14.82 12.55
CA THR A 185 -6.93 14.60 11.86
C THR A 185 -7.75 15.88 11.86
N THR A 186 -8.27 16.25 10.69
CA THR A 186 -9.15 17.43 10.53
C THR A 186 -10.46 17.07 9.83
N ILE A 187 -11.49 17.84 10.10
CA ILE A 187 -12.78 17.77 9.43
C ILE A 187 -13.06 19.15 8.81
N GLY A 188 -13.00 19.24 7.49
CA GLY A 188 -13.15 20.52 6.80
C GLY A 188 -12.13 21.58 7.26
N GLY A 189 -10.91 21.14 7.59
CA GLY A 189 -9.84 22.00 8.13
C GLY A 189 -9.92 22.26 9.64
N ILE A 190 -11.01 21.87 10.33
CA ILE A 190 -11.14 21.99 11.80
C ILE A 190 -10.44 20.79 12.45
N PRO A 191 -9.52 21.00 13.42
CA PRO A 191 -8.93 19.89 14.16
C PRO A 191 -9.98 18.96 14.77
N LEU A 192 -9.83 17.65 14.64
CA LEU A 192 -10.83 16.67 15.10
C LEU A 192 -11.21 16.87 16.57
N LEU A 193 -10.23 17.15 17.44
CA LEU A 193 -10.50 17.36 18.86
C LEU A 193 -11.35 18.58 19.15
N ASP A 194 -11.25 19.63 18.34
CA ASP A 194 -12.10 20.82 18.47
C ASP A 194 -13.47 20.56 17.83
N PHE A 195 -13.53 19.89 16.70
CA PHE A 195 -14.77 19.50 16.06
C PHE A 195 -15.69 18.69 16.98
N ILE A 196 -15.13 17.67 17.66
CA ILE A 196 -15.91 16.83 18.60
C ILE A 196 -16.38 17.63 19.83
N LYS A 197 -15.61 18.62 20.31
CA LYS A 197 -16.06 19.51 21.41
C LYS A 197 -17.27 20.37 20.95
N ILE A 198 -17.20 20.98 19.75
CA ILE A 198 -18.30 21.77 19.17
C ILE A 198 -19.55 20.90 19.02
N LYS A 199 -19.40 19.68 18.53
CA LYS A 199 -20.51 18.73 18.32
C LYS A 199 -20.92 17.98 19.60
N LYS A 200 -20.25 18.20 20.73
CA LYS A 200 -20.46 17.49 22.02
C LYS A 200 -20.35 15.96 21.88
N ILE A 201 -19.43 15.50 21.05
CA ILE A 201 -19.17 14.08 20.83
C ILE A 201 -18.12 13.59 21.83
N PRO A 202 -18.35 12.49 22.57
CA PRO A 202 -17.40 11.99 23.56
C PRO A 202 -16.15 11.43 22.88
N ILE A 203 -14.97 11.71 23.45
CA ILE A 203 -13.67 11.22 22.96
C ILE A 203 -13.61 9.68 22.86
N SER A 204 -14.35 8.97 23.70
CA SER A 204 -14.47 7.50 23.66
C SER A 204 -15.03 6.98 22.33
N LYS A 205 -15.85 7.78 21.63
CA LYS A 205 -16.33 7.42 20.28
C LYS A 205 -15.16 7.43 19.27
N ILE A 206 -14.25 8.40 19.39
CA ILE A 206 -13.06 8.48 18.54
C ILE A 206 -12.12 7.30 18.83
N GLN A 207 -11.94 6.95 20.12
CA GLN A 207 -11.10 5.79 20.47
C GLN A 207 -11.63 4.49 19.85
N LYS A 208 -12.93 4.25 19.86
CA LYS A 208 -13.56 3.09 19.20
C LYS A 208 -13.30 3.09 17.69
N ILE A 209 -13.28 4.25 17.04
CA ILE A 209 -12.97 4.38 15.61
C ILE A 209 -11.49 4.05 15.34
N VAL A 210 -10.60 4.53 16.18
CA VAL A 210 -9.15 4.20 16.12
C VAL A 210 -8.95 2.69 16.22
N ASP A 211 -9.59 2.04 17.18
CA ASP A 211 -9.50 0.59 17.39
C ASP A 211 -10.10 -0.19 16.20
N ARG A 212 -11.25 0.25 15.68
CA ARG A 212 -11.85 -0.34 14.47
C ARG A 212 -10.96 -0.16 13.23
N THR A 213 -10.25 0.97 13.11
CA THR A 213 -9.30 1.22 12.01
C THR A 213 -8.20 0.17 12.01
N ARG A 214 -7.62 -0.15 13.16
CA ARG A 214 -6.61 -1.20 13.32
C ARG A 214 -7.13 -2.56 12.87
N MET A 215 -8.37 -2.87 13.19
CA MET A 215 -9.01 -4.15 12.88
C MET A 215 -9.70 -4.17 11.50
N GLY A 216 -9.68 -3.08 10.74
CA GLY A 216 -10.47 -2.92 9.53
C GLY A 216 -10.20 -3.96 8.43
N GLY A 217 -8.97 -4.47 8.33
CA GLY A 217 -8.64 -5.58 7.44
C GLY A 217 -9.29 -6.89 7.88
N GLY A 218 -9.21 -7.21 9.18
CA GLY A 218 -9.82 -8.40 9.76
C GLY A 218 -11.35 -8.39 9.71
N GLU A 219 -11.98 -7.23 9.87
CA GLU A 219 -13.44 -7.06 9.72
C GLU A 219 -13.91 -7.48 8.33
N ILE A 220 -13.21 -7.05 7.26
CA ILE A 220 -13.53 -7.41 5.88
C ILE A 220 -13.32 -8.91 5.63
N VAL A 221 -12.21 -9.49 6.10
CA VAL A 221 -11.94 -10.93 5.97
C VAL A 221 -13.03 -11.76 6.63
N LYS A 222 -13.49 -11.36 7.83
CA LYS A 222 -14.58 -12.02 8.55
C LYS A 222 -15.90 -12.00 7.76
N LEU A 223 -16.22 -10.88 7.12
CA LEU A 223 -17.42 -10.72 6.31
C LEU A 223 -17.35 -11.50 4.99
N LEU A 224 -16.22 -11.46 4.31
CA LEU A 224 -16.03 -12.14 3.01
C LEU A 224 -15.89 -13.65 3.17
N LYS A 225 -15.53 -14.17 4.35
CA LYS A 225 -15.26 -15.59 4.66
C LYS A 225 -14.10 -16.18 3.84
N ARG A 226 -13.86 -15.73 2.62
CA ARG A 226 -12.75 -16.11 1.74
C ARG A 226 -12.14 -14.84 1.12
N GLY A 227 -10.80 -14.79 1.05
CA GLY A 227 -10.07 -13.65 0.49
C GLY A 227 -9.89 -12.50 1.49
N SER A 228 -9.55 -11.34 0.96
CA SER A 228 -9.28 -10.12 1.71
C SER A 228 -9.80 -8.91 0.94
N ALA A 229 -9.72 -7.71 1.53
CA ALA A 229 -10.02 -6.47 0.82
C ALA A 229 -9.17 -6.35 -0.46
N PHE A 230 -9.75 -5.87 -1.54
CA PHE A 230 -9.04 -5.68 -2.80
C PHE A 230 -9.38 -4.35 -3.50
N TYR A 231 -10.56 -3.77 -3.32
CA TYR A 231 -10.91 -2.46 -3.90
C TYR A 231 -10.10 -1.32 -3.28
N ALA A 232 -10.17 -1.14 -1.97
CA ALA A 232 -9.46 -0.07 -1.28
C ALA A 232 -7.93 -0.20 -1.36
N PRO A 233 -7.31 -1.39 -1.25
CA PRO A 233 -5.90 -1.58 -1.52
C PRO A 233 -5.48 -1.18 -2.94
N ALA A 234 -6.27 -1.58 -3.96
CA ALA A 234 -6.00 -1.20 -5.34
C ALA A 234 -6.10 0.32 -5.54
N SER A 235 -7.16 0.96 -5.05
CA SER A 235 -7.32 2.41 -5.11
C SER A 235 -6.17 3.16 -4.43
N SER A 236 -5.70 2.65 -3.28
CA SER A 236 -4.57 3.23 -2.53
C SER A 236 -3.27 3.16 -3.33
N ALA A 237 -2.97 2.02 -3.94
CA ALA A 237 -1.76 1.87 -4.75
C ALA A 237 -1.83 2.67 -6.06
N ILE A 238 -2.98 2.76 -6.70
CA ILE A 238 -3.19 3.61 -7.88
C ILE A 238 -2.98 5.09 -7.53
N GLN A 239 -3.42 5.55 -6.35
CA GLN A 239 -3.15 6.92 -5.91
C GLN A 239 -1.64 7.19 -5.77
N MET A 240 -0.86 6.22 -5.31
CA MET A 240 0.61 6.34 -5.22
C MET A 240 1.26 6.34 -6.60
N ALA A 241 0.80 5.45 -7.50
CA ALA A 241 1.29 5.38 -8.88
C ALA A 241 0.97 6.67 -9.67
N GLU A 242 -0.24 7.20 -9.53
CA GLU A 242 -0.69 8.46 -10.13
C GLU A 242 0.16 9.64 -9.63
N ALA A 243 0.45 9.69 -8.32
CA ALA A 243 1.30 10.72 -7.74
C ALA A 243 2.71 10.74 -8.35
N TYR A 244 3.29 9.55 -8.61
CA TYR A 244 4.58 9.42 -9.29
C TYR A 244 4.49 9.78 -10.78
N LEU A 245 3.57 9.17 -11.51
CA LEU A 245 3.47 9.29 -12.97
C LEU A 245 3.12 10.73 -13.43
N LEU A 246 2.31 11.44 -12.64
CA LEU A 246 1.86 12.81 -12.94
C LEU A 246 2.62 13.87 -12.14
N ASP A 247 3.71 13.51 -11.47
CA ASP A 247 4.52 14.42 -10.64
C ASP A 247 3.70 15.27 -9.66
N GLN A 248 2.70 14.68 -9.00
CA GLN A 248 1.75 15.44 -8.19
C GLN A 248 2.32 16.00 -6.89
N LYS A 249 3.53 15.58 -6.48
CA LYS A 249 4.14 15.94 -5.18
C LYS A 249 3.18 15.68 -4.00
N LYS A 250 2.45 14.58 -4.08
CA LYS A 250 1.37 14.28 -3.16
C LYS A 250 1.93 13.77 -1.83
N LEU A 251 1.42 14.32 -0.73
CA LEU A 251 1.75 13.85 0.61
C LEU A 251 0.89 12.64 0.97
N LEU A 252 1.52 11.48 1.09
CA LEU A 252 0.87 10.20 1.34
C LEU A 252 1.59 9.43 2.45
N PRO A 253 0.89 8.77 3.38
CA PRO A 253 1.52 7.88 4.35
C PRO A 253 1.84 6.54 3.68
N CYS A 254 3.13 6.27 3.46
CA CYS A 254 3.63 5.08 2.79
C CYS A 254 4.75 4.43 3.60
N ALA A 255 4.95 3.12 3.45
CA ALA A 255 6.13 2.47 3.98
C ALA A 255 7.34 2.87 3.13
N ALA A 256 8.13 3.81 3.66
CA ALA A 256 9.33 4.36 3.04
C ALA A 256 10.58 4.03 3.85
N TYR A 257 11.74 4.05 3.19
CA TYR A 257 13.02 3.78 3.85
C TYR A 257 13.46 4.95 4.71
N LEU A 258 13.70 4.67 5.99
CA LEU A 258 14.15 5.66 6.95
C LEU A 258 15.67 5.58 7.15
N ASN A 259 16.31 6.74 7.16
CA ASN A 259 17.74 6.91 7.42
C ASN A 259 18.00 8.10 8.37
N GLY A 260 17.34 8.08 9.51
CA GLY A 260 17.48 9.10 10.55
C GLY A 260 16.14 9.70 10.99
N GLN A 261 15.15 9.72 10.11
CA GLN A 261 13.82 10.26 10.41
C GLN A 261 13.19 9.48 11.57
N TYR A 262 12.50 10.19 12.48
CA TYR A 262 11.95 9.66 13.73
C TYR A 262 12.97 8.93 14.61
N GLY A 263 14.29 9.21 14.42
CA GLY A 263 15.39 8.51 15.08
C GLY A 263 15.60 7.08 14.60
N LEU A 264 14.98 6.67 13.48
CA LEU A 264 15.02 5.32 12.91
C LEU A 264 15.99 5.25 11.72
N LYS A 265 16.71 4.12 11.62
CA LYS A 265 17.65 3.87 10.51
C LYS A 265 17.48 2.47 9.95
N ASN A 266 17.80 2.34 8.67
CA ASN A 266 17.90 1.08 7.96
C ASN A 266 16.61 0.22 8.01
N MET A 267 15.45 0.85 7.90
CA MET A 267 14.16 0.15 7.89
C MET A 267 13.12 0.86 7.04
N TYR A 268 12.16 0.10 6.57
CA TYR A 268 10.92 0.62 5.99
C TYR A 268 9.89 0.80 7.09
N MET A 269 9.15 1.90 7.05
CA MET A 269 8.10 2.23 8.02
C MET A 269 7.08 3.17 7.39
N GLY A 270 5.82 3.00 7.72
CA GLY A 270 4.74 3.91 7.33
C GLY A 270 4.93 5.30 7.94
N VAL A 271 5.21 6.29 7.09
CA VAL A 271 5.47 7.69 7.46
C VAL A 271 4.92 8.63 6.39
N PRO A 272 4.67 9.91 6.70
CA PRO A 272 4.24 10.88 5.70
C PRO A 272 5.35 11.11 4.66
N THR A 273 5.08 10.79 3.40
CA THR A 273 6.02 10.92 2.27
C THR A 273 5.45 11.80 1.18
N VAL A 274 6.29 12.60 0.56
CA VAL A 274 5.96 13.31 -0.69
C VAL A 274 6.39 12.42 -1.85
N ILE A 275 5.42 11.99 -2.66
CA ILE A 275 5.65 11.22 -3.88
C ILE A 275 5.49 12.13 -5.09
N GLY A 276 6.51 12.16 -5.94
CA GLY A 276 6.54 12.84 -7.23
C GLY A 276 7.37 12.06 -8.24
N ALA A 277 7.73 12.66 -9.37
CA ALA A 277 8.42 11.99 -10.48
C ALA A 277 9.78 11.37 -10.13
N LYS A 278 10.36 11.73 -8.97
CA LYS A 278 11.60 11.13 -8.47
C LYS A 278 11.36 10.02 -7.43
N GLY A 279 10.13 9.51 -7.31
CA GLY A 279 9.75 8.55 -6.28
C GLY A 279 9.45 9.24 -4.94
N VAL A 280 9.95 8.70 -3.83
CA VAL A 280 9.87 9.37 -2.52
C VAL A 280 10.86 10.52 -2.49
N GLU A 281 10.35 11.75 -2.60
CA GLU A 281 11.20 12.95 -2.67
C GLU A 281 11.49 13.54 -1.30
N LYS A 282 10.57 13.37 -0.35
CA LYS A 282 10.72 13.87 1.01
C LYS A 282 9.91 13.02 2.00
N ILE A 283 10.48 12.82 3.18
CA ILE A 283 9.78 12.28 4.34
C ILE A 283 9.58 13.45 5.32
N LEU A 284 8.34 13.64 5.79
CA LEU A 284 8.02 14.68 6.75
C LEU A 284 7.91 14.07 8.15
N GLU A 285 8.69 14.64 9.08
CA GLU A 285 8.60 14.28 10.48
C GLU A 285 7.56 15.14 11.19
N VAL A 286 6.44 14.53 11.57
CA VAL A 286 5.42 15.21 12.37
C VAL A 286 5.71 15.05 13.85
N LYS A 287 5.36 16.07 14.65
CA LYS A 287 5.55 16.04 16.10
C LYS A 287 4.55 15.08 16.73
N LEU A 288 5.04 14.00 17.32
CA LEU A 288 4.21 13.01 17.99
C LEU A 288 4.05 13.35 19.48
N SER A 289 2.85 13.13 20.02
CA SER A 289 2.58 13.14 21.45
C SER A 289 3.33 12.00 22.16
N VAL A 290 3.37 12.02 23.51
CA VAL A 290 4.00 10.95 24.29
C VAL A 290 3.34 9.59 24.02
N ALA A 291 2.00 9.56 23.93
CA ALA A 291 1.24 8.35 23.63
C ALA A 291 1.56 7.82 22.20
N GLU A 292 1.56 8.68 21.18
CA GLU A 292 1.87 8.31 19.81
C GLU A 292 3.32 7.83 19.63
N LYS A 293 4.29 8.43 20.37
CA LYS A 293 5.68 7.93 20.43
C LYS A 293 5.75 6.53 21.04
N GLY A 294 4.96 6.26 22.09
CA GLY A 294 4.86 4.93 22.69
C GLY A 294 4.32 3.90 21.69
N MET A 295 3.24 4.23 20.99
CA MET A 295 2.66 3.38 19.94
C MET A 295 3.66 3.15 18.79
N LEU A 296 4.34 4.20 18.33
CA LEU A 296 5.36 4.07 17.27
C LEU A 296 6.49 3.14 17.70
N LYS A 297 6.97 3.22 18.95
CA LYS A 297 8.00 2.32 19.48
C LYS A 297 7.56 0.85 19.45
N THR A 298 6.32 0.55 19.82
CA THR A 298 5.75 -0.80 19.71
C THR A 298 5.73 -1.26 18.26
N SER A 299 5.22 -0.43 17.36
CA SER A 299 5.15 -0.70 15.93
C SER A 299 6.53 -0.96 15.31
N VAL A 300 7.53 -0.16 15.67
CA VAL A 300 8.94 -0.35 15.25
C VAL A 300 9.48 -1.71 15.70
N ASN A 301 9.22 -2.12 16.94
CA ASN A 301 9.68 -3.42 17.43
C ASN A 301 9.03 -4.58 16.66
N SER A 302 7.75 -4.48 16.37
CA SER A 302 7.04 -5.48 15.55
C SER A 302 7.63 -5.59 14.15
N VAL A 303 7.89 -4.47 13.47
CA VAL A 303 8.51 -4.46 12.13
C VAL A 303 9.94 -5.01 12.17
N LYS A 304 10.75 -4.63 13.16
CA LYS A 304 12.11 -5.19 13.33
C LYS A 304 12.08 -6.70 13.52
N GLY A 305 11.15 -7.21 14.32
CA GLY A 305 10.97 -8.65 14.51
C GLY A 305 10.65 -9.38 13.20
N LEU A 306 9.78 -8.79 12.35
CA LEU A 306 9.46 -9.35 11.03
C LEU A 306 10.66 -9.37 10.10
N VAL A 307 11.42 -8.27 10.05
CA VAL A 307 12.63 -8.16 9.20
C VAL A 307 13.68 -9.17 9.64
N GLN A 308 13.93 -9.30 10.94
CA GLN A 308 14.89 -10.29 11.49
C GLN A 308 14.45 -11.73 11.19
N ALA A 309 13.15 -12.01 11.29
CA ALA A 309 12.61 -13.34 10.97
C ALA A 309 12.80 -13.66 9.48
N VAL A 310 12.44 -12.74 8.58
CA VAL A 310 12.59 -13.00 7.14
C VAL A 310 14.05 -13.11 6.70
N ASP A 311 14.96 -12.37 7.32
CA ASP A 311 16.40 -12.49 7.02
C ASP A 311 16.99 -13.85 7.41
N LYS A 312 16.44 -14.52 8.42
CA LYS A 312 16.85 -15.88 8.81
C LYS A 312 16.27 -16.95 7.87
N LEU A 313 15.15 -16.67 7.21
CA LEU A 313 14.42 -17.60 6.34
C LEU A 313 14.88 -17.56 4.87
N LEU A 314 15.56 -16.50 4.43
CA LEU A 314 15.93 -16.23 3.03
C LEU A 314 17.45 -16.18 2.78
#